data_3eb91c13c32b13ace23349f349fac8c0
#
_entry.id   3eb91c13c32b13ace23349f349fac8c0
#
_cell.length_a   1.000
_cell.length_b   1.000
_cell.length_c   1.000
_cell.angle_alpha   90.00
_cell.angle_beta   90.00
_cell.angle_gamma   90.00
#
_symmetry.space_group_name_H-M   'P 1'
#
loop_
_entity.id
_entity.type
_entity.pdbx_description
1 polymer ?
#
loop_
_entity_poly.entity_id
_entity_poly.type
_entity_poly.pdbx_seq_one_letter_code
_entity_poly.pdbx_strand_id
1 'polypeptide(L)'
;MSTTSTFLTRKPVDNLLEMGAYEHLWQQPSTTTKRIAELFESHPDQLPSDLVDLSAAHESAREVIEHFAGRGIKNFGIRLNGTADYPGRLRDAKEPIELLYFLGSWELAEAPRRVAVVGTRQVSAEGAARTRRLVKELIKHDFTVVSGLAQGVDTIAHQTAIEAGGRTIAVIGTPISEVYPKENASLQRQIASQYLVVSQVPVLRYKNQTPKWNRLFFPERNKTMSALTEATIIVEASETSGTLIQAKAALDQGRKLFILESNFSNTAITWPAKYEKLGAIRVREFDDILRNLE
;
A
#
# COMPACT_ATOMS: atom_id res chain seq x y z
N MET A 1 -28.90 -0.65 -10.38
CA MET A 1 -28.46 -1.86 -9.68
C MET A 1 -27.34 -2.45 -10.52
N SER A 2 -26.10 -2.08 -10.26
CA SER A 2 -24.94 -2.65 -10.93
C SER A 2 -24.61 -3.95 -10.25
N THR A 3 -24.88 -5.08 -10.89
CA THR A 3 -24.38 -6.39 -10.47
C THR A 3 -22.88 -6.38 -10.75
N THR A 4 -22.09 -6.06 -9.74
CA THR A 4 -20.65 -6.29 -9.76
C THR A 4 -20.48 -7.81 -9.81
N SER A 5 -20.31 -8.35 -11.00
CA SER A 5 -19.95 -9.75 -11.21
C SER A 5 -18.56 -9.93 -10.62
N THR A 6 -18.48 -10.58 -9.48
CA THR A 6 -17.22 -10.93 -8.85
C THR A 6 -16.67 -12.14 -9.60
N PHE A 7 -15.84 -11.88 -10.61
CA PHE A 7 -15.17 -12.95 -11.33
C PHE A 7 -14.06 -13.54 -10.46
N LEU A 8 -14.36 -14.69 -9.89
CA LEU A 8 -13.33 -15.58 -9.36
C LEU A 8 -12.99 -16.60 -10.45
N THR A 9 -11.73 -16.72 -10.77
CA THR A 9 -11.30 -17.75 -11.73
C THR A 9 -11.72 -19.12 -11.26
N ARG A 10 -12.21 -19.95 -12.19
CA ARG A 10 -12.51 -21.38 -11.96
C ARG A 10 -11.34 -22.28 -12.36
N LYS A 11 -10.27 -21.72 -12.95
CA LYS A 11 -9.07 -22.45 -13.32
C LYS A 11 -8.17 -22.68 -12.10
N PRO A 12 -7.46 -23.80 -12.01
CA PRO A 12 -6.34 -23.93 -11.08
C PRO A 12 -5.34 -22.80 -11.34
N VAL A 13 -4.94 -22.09 -10.30
CA VAL A 13 -3.98 -20.97 -10.39
C VAL A 13 -2.60 -21.48 -9.99
N ASP A 14 -1.64 -21.43 -10.91
CA ASP A 14 -0.22 -21.59 -10.61
C ASP A 14 0.37 -20.20 -10.27
N ASN A 15 0.51 -19.94 -9.00
CA ASN A 15 0.99 -18.65 -8.50
C ASN A 15 2.35 -18.22 -9.10
N LEU A 16 3.25 -19.16 -9.35
CA LEU A 16 4.57 -18.84 -9.91
C LEU A 16 4.47 -18.50 -11.39
N LEU A 17 3.63 -19.21 -12.13
CA LEU A 17 3.38 -18.92 -13.54
C LEU A 17 2.73 -17.55 -13.69
N GLU A 18 1.70 -17.25 -12.88
CA GLU A 18 1.02 -15.95 -12.94
C GLU A 18 1.95 -14.79 -12.54
N MET A 19 2.79 -15.00 -11.54
CA MET A 19 3.83 -14.03 -11.17
C MET A 19 4.78 -13.76 -12.34
N GLY A 20 5.28 -14.82 -12.98
CA GLY A 20 6.20 -14.66 -14.11
C GLY A 20 5.55 -13.96 -15.31
N ALA A 21 4.31 -14.32 -15.62
CA ALA A 21 3.54 -13.66 -16.67
C ALA A 21 3.32 -12.17 -16.37
N TYR A 22 2.93 -11.82 -15.15
CA TYR A 22 2.78 -10.43 -14.71
C TYR A 22 4.10 -9.65 -14.80
N GLU A 23 5.20 -10.23 -14.37
CA GLU A 23 6.53 -9.63 -14.48
C GLU A 23 6.94 -9.43 -15.94
N HIS A 24 6.62 -10.39 -16.83
CA HIS A 24 6.86 -10.26 -18.27
C HIS A 24 6.07 -9.08 -18.87
N LEU A 25 4.79 -8.93 -18.53
CA LEU A 25 3.97 -7.79 -18.96
C LEU A 25 4.60 -6.46 -18.52
N TRP A 26 5.14 -6.39 -17.32
CA TRP A 26 5.80 -5.18 -16.81
C TRP A 26 7.12 -4.84 -17.51
N GLN A 27 7.79 -5.81 -18.13
CA GLN A 27 9.03 -5.55 -18.89
C GLN A 27 8.77 -4.92 -20.25
N GLN A 28 7.52 -4.95 -20.76
CA GLN A 28 7.17 -4.36 -22.03
C GLN A 28 7.44 -2.84 -22.07
N PRO A 29 7.87 -2.27 -23.21
CA PRO A 29 8.16 -0.85 -23.33
C PRO A 29 6.96 0.03 -22.91
N SER A 30 7.23 1.12 -22.22
CA SER A 30 6.23 2.10 -21.80
C SER A 30 5.12 1.56 -20.88
N THR A 31 5.27 0.40 -20.26
CA THR A 31 4.32 -0.13 -19.28
C THR A 31 4.26 0.75 -18.04
N THR A 32 3.04 1.02 -17.58
CA THR A 32 2.71 1.79 -16.37
C THR A 32 1.59 1.11 -15.62
N THR A 33 1.39 1.45 -14.34
CA THR A 33 0.25 0.94 -13.54
C THR A 33 -1.07 1.12 -14.27
N LYS A 34 -1.29 2.30 -14.86
CA LYS A 34 -2.50 2.59 -15.62
C LYS A 34 -2.68 1.67 -16.82
N ARG A 35 -1.63 1.45 -17.62
CA ARG A 35 -1.69 0.54 -18.79
C ARG A 35 -1.93 -0.91 -18.41
N ILE A 36 -1.37 -1.37 -17.31
CA ILE A 36 -1.66 -2.72 -16.79
C ILE A 36 -3.14 -2.80 -16.36
N ALA A 37 -3.64 -1.82 -15.62
CA ALA A 37 -5.06 -1.80 -15.23
C ALA A 37 -5.99 -1.78 -16.45
N GLU A 38 -5.71 -0.93 -17.46
CA GLU A 38 -6.47 -0.88 -18.72
C GLU A 38 -6.41 -2.21 -19.50
N LEU A 39 -5.26 -2.89 -19.49
CA LEU A 39 -5.11 -4.21 -20.12
C LEU A 39 -6.06 -5.22 -19.47
N PHE A 40 -6.08 -5.34 -18.14
CA PHE A 40 -6.95 -6.28 -17.43
C PHE A 40 -8.42 -5.84 -17.44
N GLU A 41 -8.71 -4.54 -17.45
CA GLU A 41 -10.08 -4.04 -17.65
C GLU A 41 -10.66 -4.48 -19.01
N SER A 42 -9.82 -4.52 -20.06
CA SER A 42 -10.23 -5.01 -21.39
C SER A 42 -10.25 -6.54 -21.50
N HIS A 43 -9.71 -7.26 -20.51
CA HIS A 43 -9.66 -8.73 -20.45
C HIS A 43 -10.11 -9.24 -19.06
N PRO A 44 -11.36 -8.98 -18.65
CA PRO A 44 -11.79 -9.16 -17.25
C PRO A 44 -11.77 -10.61 -16.74
N ASP A 45 -11.77 -11.59 -17.66
CA ASP A 45 -11.80 -13.02 -17.32
C ASP A 45 -10.44 -13.70 -17.49
N GLN A 46 -9.39 -12.94 -17.75
CA GLN A 46 -8.06 -13.47 -18.05
C GLN A 46 -7.10 -13.25 -16.86
N LEU A 47 -6.27 -14.26 -16.64
CA LEU A 47 -5.12 -14.18 -15.76
C LEU A 47 -3.89 -13.69 -16.53
N PRO A 48 -2.84 -13.20 -15.87
CA PRO A 48 -1.60 -12.80 -16.53
C PRO A 48 -1.06 -13.83 -17.52
N SER A 49 -1.12 -15.13 -17.19
CA SER A 49 -0.66 -16.21 -18.05
C SER A 49 -1.48 -16.41 -19.31
N ASP A 50 -2.72 -15.93 -19.37
CA ASP A 50 -3.54 -15.99 -20.60
C ASP A 50 -3.12 -14.89 -21.62
N LEU A 51 -2.30 -13.91 -21.21
CA LEU A 51 -1.91 -12.74 -22.01
C LEU A 51 -0.46 -12.79 -22.52
N VAL A 52 0.31 -13.82 -22.15
CA VAL A 52 1.73 -13.94 -22.51
C VAL A 52 2.06 -15.36 -22.96
N ASP A 53 3.19 -15.50 -23.67
CA ASP A 53 3.72 -16.80 -23.98
C ASP A 53 4.19 -17.51 -22.69
N LEU A 54 3.86 -18.81 -22.55
CA LEU A 54 4.17 -19.58 -21.34
C LEU A 54 5.68 -19.72 -21.10
N SER A 55 6.49 -19.79 -22.17
CA SER A 55 7.94 -19.87 -22.01
C SER A 55 8.51 -18.58 -21.45
N ALA A 56 8.02 -17.43 -21.89
CA ALA A 56 8.38 -16.10 -21.37
C ALA A 56 7.94 -15.93 -19.91
N ALA A 57 6.75 -16.43 -19.57
CA ALA A 57 6.26 -16.42 -18.19
C ALA A 57 7.18 -17.25 -17.26
N HIS A 58 7.53 -18.48 -17.66
CA HIS A 58 8.44 -19.33 -16.88
C HIS A 58 9.84 -18.73 -16.75
N GLU A 59 10.37 -18.10 -17.80
CA GLU A 59 11.66 -17.42 -17.75
C GLU A 59 11.64 -16.27 -16.74
N SER A 60 10.65 -15.40 -16.82
CA SER A 60 10.49 -14.28 -15.89
C SER A 60 10.28 -14.76 -14.44
N ALA A 61 9.49 -15.83 -14.22
CA ALA A 61 9.32 -16.43 -12.90
C ALA A 61 10.66 -16.91 -12.32
N ARG A 62 11.47 -17.59 -13.13
CA ARG A 62 12.81 -18.06 -12.71
C ARG A 62 13.71 -16.89 -12.32
N GLU A 63 13.75 -15.81 -13.13
CA GLU A 63 14.54 -14.61 -12.81
C GLU A 63 14.13 -13.98 -11.48
N VAL A 64 12.83 -13.89 -11.18
CA VAL A 64 12.34 -13.36 -9.89
C VAL A 64 12.78 -14.25 -8.74
N ILE A 65 12.63 -15.57 -8.87
CA ILE A 65 13.02 -16.53 -7.82
C ILE A 65 14.53 -16.46 -7.56
N GLU A 66 15.34 -16.42 -8.61
CA GLU A 66 16.80 -16.28 -8.50
C GLU A 66 17.19 -14.94 -7.83
N HIS A 67 16.51 -13.86 -8.21
CA HIS A 67 16.72 -12.56 -7.60
C HIS A 67 16.39 -12.57 -6.09
N PHE A 68 15.26 -13.16 -5.70
CA PHE A 68 14.85 -13.27 -4.30
C PHE A 68 15.82 -14.19 -3.51
N ALA A 69 16.22 -15.31 -4.08
CA ALA A 69 17.20 -16.20 -3.46
C ALA A 69 18.54 -15.50 -3.22
N GLY A 70 19.03 -14.71 -4.18
CA GLY A 70 20.24 -13.89 -4.06
C GLY A 70 20.14 -12.80 -2.99
N ARG A 71 18.92 -12.40 -2.61
CA ARG A 71 18.62 -11.43 -1.52
C ARG A 71 18.25 -12.12 -0.20
N GLY A 72 18.34 -13.43 -0.12
CA GLY A 72 18.04 -14.22 1.08
C GLY A 72 16.53 -14.37 1.37
N ILE A 73 15.66 -14.01 0.42
CA ILE A 73 14.22 -14.23 0.54
C ILE A 73 13.91 -15.65 0.06
N LYS A 74 13.55 -16.52 1.00
CA LYS A 74 13.17 -17.91 0.73
C LYS A 74 11.68 -18.15 0.75
N ASN A 75 10.97 -17.38 1.58
CA ASN A 75 9.53 -17.48 1.76
C ASN A 75 8.91 -16.11 1.43
N PHE A 76 8.06 -16.08 0.45
CA PHE A 76 7.24 -14.93 0.10
C PHE A 76 5.89 -15.44 -0.40
N GLY A 77 4.90 -14.59 -0.38
CA GLY A 77 3.62 -14.88 -0.98
C GLY A 77 3.26 -13.87 -2.05
N ILE A 78 2.30 -14.26 -2.88
CA ILE A 78 1.64 -13.35 -3.81
C ILE A 78 0.14 -13.37 -3.59
N ARG A 79 -0.52 -12.30 -4.02
CA ARG A 79 -1.98 -12.22 -4.16
C ARG A 79 -2.31 -11.72 -5.55
N LEU A 80 -3.17 -12.45 -6.22
CA LEU A 80 -3.56 -12.19 -7.60
C LEU A 80 -5.00 -11.71 -7.65
N ASN A 81 -5.26 -10.61 -8.34
CA ASN A 81 -6.62 -10.18 -8.63
C ASN A 81 -7.35 -11.28 -9.42
N GLY A 82 -8.62 -11.53 -9.11
CA GLY A 82 -9.36 -12.66 -9.68
C GLY A 82 -9.33 -13.93 -8.80
N THR A 83 -8.53 -13.99 -7.72
CA THR A 83 -8.58 -15.06 -6.73
C THR A 83 -9.42 -14.70 -5.50
N ALA A 84 -9.91 -15.72 -4.78
CA ALA A 84 -10.80 -15.51 -3.63
C ALA A 84 -10.13 -14.78 -2.46
N ASP A 85 -8.82 -14.96 -2.31
CA ASP A 85 -8.00 -14.38 -1.24
C ASP A 85 -7.40 -13.01 -1.57
N TYR A 86 -7.82 -12.41 -2.70
CA TYR A 86 -7.45 -11.03 -3.04
C TYR A 86 -8.40 -10.03 -2.36
N PRO A 87 -7.87 -8.98 -1.69
CA PRO A 87 -8.70 -8.04 -0.94
C PRO A 87 -9.71 -7.30 -1.82
N GLY A 88 -11.01 -7.43 -1.49
CA GLY A 88 -12.08 -6.80 -2.25
C GLY A 88 -11.91 -5.29 -2.42
N ARG A 89 -11.45 -4.60 -1.37
CA ARG A 89 -11.18 -3.15 -1.42
C ARG A 89 -10.12 -2.74 -2.45
N LEU A 90 -9.13 -3.59 -2.71
CA LEU A 90 -8.13 -3.34 -3.75
C LEU A 90 -8.69 -3.60 -5.15
N ARG A 91 -9.60 -4.58 -5.27
CA ARG A 91 -10.30 -4.90 -6.52
C ARG A 91 -11.20 -3.75 -6.98
N ASP A 92 -11.84 -3.09 -6.02
CA ASP A 92 -12.74 -1.96 -6.28
C ASP A 92 -12.00 -0.62 -6.47
N ALA A 93 -10.67 -0.61 -6.46
CA ALA A 93 -9.88 0.58 -6.73
C ALA A 93 -10.03 1.01 -8.20
N LYS A 94 -9.85 2.30 -8.47
CA LYS A 94 -9.94 2.86 -9.84
C LYS A 94 -8.93 2.26 -10.82
N GLU A 95 -7.74 1.95 -10.32
CA GLU A 95 -6.66 1.28 -11.05
C GLU A 95 -6.24 0.06 -10.19
N PRO A 96 -6.96 -1.06 -10.30
CA PRO A 96 -6.68 -2.24 -9.50
C PRO A 96 -5.26 -2.75 -9.76
N ILE A 97 -4.63 -3.24 -8.71
CA ILE A 97 -3.33 -3.91 -8.80
C ILE A 97 -3.56 -5.39 -9.04
N GLU A 98 -3.01 -5.93 -10.11
CA GLU A 98 -3.25 -7.32 -10.48
C GLU A 98 -2.47 -8.32 -9.64
N LEU A 99 -1.29 -7.93 -9.15
CA LEU A 99 -0.46 -8.78 -8.31
C LEU A 99 0.21 -8.01 -7.18
N LEU A 100 0.14 -8.57 -5.99
CA LEU A 100 0.86 -8.10 -4.81
C LEU A 100 1.85 -9.15 -4.34
N TYR A 101 3.04 -8.71 -3.98
CA TYR A 101 4.03 -9.49 -3.23
C TYR A 101 3.89 -9.21 -1.74
N PHE A 102 4.14 -10.20 -0.89
CA PHE A 102 4.15 -9.97 0.55
C PHE A 102 5.14 -10.86 1.31
N LEU A 103 5.51 -10.37 2.50
CA LEU A 103 6.25 -11.10 3.53
C LEU A 103 5.47 -11.01 4.84
N GLY A 104 5.40 -12.13 5.57
CA GLY A 104 4.69 -12.19 6.86
C GLY A 104 3.27 -12.74 6.75
N SER A 105 2.41 -12.34 7.69
CA SER A 105 1.06 -12.89 7.86
C SER A 105 0.02 -12.14 7.05
N TRP A 106 -0.49 -12.76 5.98
CA TRP A 106 -1.47 -12.15 5.09
C TRP A 106 -2.82 -11.86 5.76
N GLU A 107 -3.18 -12.61 6.78
CA GLU A 107 -4.42 -12.44 7.54
C GLU A 107 -4.60 -11.01 8.08
N LEU A 108 -3.49 -10.30 8.29
CA LEU A 108 -3.54 -8.89 8.68
C LEU A 108 -4.15 -7.98 7.61
N ALA A 109 -4.01 -8.36 6.32
CA ALA A 109 -4.63 -7.62 5.21
C ALA A 109 -6.15 -7.84 5.13
N GLU A 110 -6.66 -8.89 5.79
CA GLU A 110 -8.08 -9.22 5.87
C GLU A 110 -8.71 -8.77 7.19
N ALA A 111 -7.89 -8.44 8.20
CA ALA A 111 -8.36 -7.98 9.50
C ALA A 111 -9.26 -6.74 9.35
N PRO A 112 -10.32 -6.62 10.15
CA PRO A 112 -11.16 -5.41 10.16
C PRO A 112 -10.38 -4.21 10.72
N ARG A 113 -10.94 -3.00 10.54
CA ARG A 113 -10.42 -1.75 11.13
C ARG A 113 -8.97 -1.44 10.75
N ARG A 114 -8.66 -1.49 9.44
CA ARG A 114 -7.36 -1.04 8.93
C ARG A 114 -7.40 0.44 8.62
N VAL A 115 -6.46 1.22 9.19
CA VAL A 115 -6.34 2.66 8.92
C VAL A 115 -4.91 3.01 8.53
N ALA A 116 -4.76 3.84 7.52
CA ALA A 116 -3.46 4.37 7.12
C ALA A 116 -3.11 5.58 7.99
N VAL A 117 -1.93 5.57 8.63
CA VAL A 117 -1.37 6.70 9.37
C VAL A 117 -0.17 7.21 8.59
N VAL A 118 -0.26 8.44 8.10
CA VAL A 118 0.72 9.01 7.15
C VAL A 118 1.07 10.46 7.46
N GLY A 119 2.21 10.90 6.93
CA GLY A 119 2.62 12.28 7.11
C GLY A 119 3.98 12.60 6.53
N THR A 120 4.53 13.71 6.97
CA THR A 120 5.82 14.21 6.53
C THR A 120 6.98 13.31 6.94
N ARG A 121 8.02 13.29 6.09
CA ARG A 121 9.30 12.64 6.41
C ARG A 121 10.12 13.43 7.42
N GLN A 122 9.92 14.74 7.49
CA GLN A 122 10.57 15.65 8.44
C GLN A 122 9.53 16.08 9.47
N VAL A 123 9.21 15.16 10.37
CA VAL A 123 8.18 15.36 11.39
C VAL A 123 8.70 16.26 12.51
N SER A 124 7.87 17.20 12.97
CA SER A 124 8.17 18.03 14.15
C SER A 124 8.14 17.21 15.44
N ALA A 125 8.70 17.75 16.53
CA ALA A 125 8.65 17.08 17.83
C ALA A 125 7.19 16.88 18.29
N GLU A 126 6.34 17.88 18.06
CA GLU A 126 4.90 17.85 18.35
C GLU A 126 4.18 16.87 17.44
N GLY A 127 4.56 16.80 16.14
CA GLY A 127 4.03 15.84 15.18
C GLY A 127 4.36 14.41 15.58
N ALA A 128 5.58 14.16 16.03
CA ALA A 128 6.02 12.88 16.56
C ALA A 128 5.21 12.47 17.82
N ALA A 129 4.98 13.40 18.74
CA ALA A 129 4.18 13.16 19.92
C ALA A 129 2.70 12.87 19.58
N ARG A 130 2.14 13.63 18.62
CA ARG A 130 0.78 13.38 18.10
C ARG A 130 0.66 12.01 17.43
N THR A 131 1.66 11.61 16.63
CA THR A 131 1.68 10.29 15.99
C THR A 131 1.63 9.18 17.02
N ARG A 132 2.49 9.24 18.05
CA ARG A 132 2.51 8.23 19.11
C ARG A 132 1.19 8.15 19.88
N ARG A 133 0.59 9.30 20.22
CA ARG A 133 -0.69 9.33 20.93
C ARG A 133 -1.81 8.74 20.07
N LEU A 134 -1.92 9.17 18.81
CA LEU A 134 -2.91 8.65 17.88
C LEU A 134 -2.79 7.13 17.71
N VAL A 135 -1.59 6.63 17.46
CA VAL A 135 -1.38 5.20 17.25
C VAL A 135 -1.72 4.38 18.50
N LYS A 136 -1.35 4.86 19.70
CA LYS A 136 -1.72 4.17 20.94
C LYS A 136 -3.24 4.08 21.11
N GLU A 137 -3.98 5.15 20.79
CA GLU A 137 -5.45 5.12 20.84
C GLU A 137 -6.00 4.17 19.77
N LEU A 138 -5.48 4.18 18.53
CA LEU A 138 -5.88 3.23 17.50
C LEU A 138 -5.71 1.78 17.96
N ILE A 139 -4.57 1.45 18.58
CA ILE A 139 -4.31 0.08 19.07
C ILE A 139 -5.28 -0.31 20.20
N LYS A 140 -5.59 0.59 21.14
CA LYS A 140 -6.58 0.34 22.21
C LYS A 140 -7.98 -0.01 21.64
N HIS A 141 -8.31 0.52 20.47
CA HIS A 141 -9.59 0.29 19.79
C HIS A 141 -9.50 -0.78 18.69
N ASP A 142 -8.50 -1.65 18.77
CA ASP A 142 -8.28 -2.81 17.90
C ASP A 142 -8.08 -2.49 16.42
N PHE A 143 -7.57 -1.29 16.09
CA PHE A 143 -7.20 -0.96 14.72
C PHE A 143 -5.86 -1.56 14.32
N THR A 144 -5.76 -1.97 13.06
CA THR A 144 -4.49 -2.30 12.42
C THR A 144 -3.94 -1.04 11.76
N VAL A 145 -2.72 -0.66 12.15
CA VAL A 145 -2.04 0.53 11.61
C VAL A 145 -1.34 0.17 10.32
N VAL A 146 -1.70 0.85 9.23
CA VAL A 146 -1.05 0.70 7.92
C VAL A 146 -0.21 1.93 7.65
N SER A 147 1.02 1.77 7.19
CA SER A 147 1.85 2.90 6.81
C SER A 147 2.89 2.52 5.74
N GLY A 148 3.62 3.52 5.23
CA GLY A 148 4.47 3.38 4.06
C GLY A 148 5.94 3.11 4.36
N LEU A 149 6.31 2.96 5.60
CA LEU A 149 7.70 2.73 6.05
C LEU A 149 8.69 3.84 5.65
N ALA A 150 8.21 5.05 5.31
CA ALA A 150 9.06 6.22 5.10
C ALA A 150 9.63 6.75 6.42
N GLN A 151 10.63 7.62 6.35
CA GLN A 151 11.09 8.37 7.52
C GLN A 151 9.95 9.21 8.13
N GLY A 152 10.11 9.65 9.38
CA GLY A 152 9.17 10.53 10.05
C GLY A 152 7.92 9.84 10.55
N VAL A 153 6.75 10.32 10.16
CA VAL A 153 5.45 9.84 10.66
C VAL A 153 5.29 8.33 10.47
N ASP A 154 5.62 7.80 9.30
CA ASP A 154 5.43 6.38 8.99
C ASP A 154 6.27 5.48 9.90
N THR A 155 7.56 5.82 10.10
CA THR A 155 8.45 5.09 11.01
C THR A 155 7.90 5.09 12.44
N ILE A 156 7.48 6.26 12.95
CA ILE A 156 6.92 6.41 14.30
C ILE A 156 5.64 5.62 14.45
N ALA A 157 4.78 5.61 13.42
CA ALA A 157 3.53 4.86 13.43
C ALA A 157 3.78 3.36 13.59
N HIS A 158 4.68 2.78 12.80
CA HIS A 158 5.04 1.37 12.92
C HIS A 158 5.66 1.03 14.28
N GLN A 159 6.67 1.80 14.70
CA GLN A 159 7.34 1.58 15.98
C GLN A 159 6.36 1.63 17.15
N THR A 160 5.51 2.66 17.18
CA THR A 160 4.53 2.81 18.27
C THR A 160 3.48 1.69 18.25
N ALA A 161 3.04 1.23 17.07
CA ALA A 161 2.11 0.12 16.99
C ALA A 161 2.73 -1.18 17.56
N ILE A 162 3.99 -1.45 17.22
CA ILE A 162 4.74 -2.61 17.73
C ILE A 162 4.96 -2.49 19.25
N GLU A 163 5.43 -1.34 19.74
CA GLU A 163 5.66 -1.07 21.17
C GLU A 163 4.39 -1.18 22.01
N ALA A 164 3.24 -0.83 21.43
CA ALA A 164 1.93 -0.95 22.08
C ALA A 164 1.31 -2.36 21.96
N GLY A 165 2.02 -3.34 21.41
CA GLY A 165 1.52 -4.71 21.23
C GLY A 165 0.42 -4.84 20.19
N GLY A 166 0.31 -3.87 19.28
CA GLY A 166 -0.71 -3.84 18.24
C GLY A 166 -0.27 -4.44 16.90
N ARG A 167 -1.14 -4.34 15.91
CA ARG A 167 -0.91 -4.87 14.56
C ARG A 167 -0.48 -3.76 13.61
N THR A 168 0.45 -4.08 12.71
CA THR A 168 0.89 -3.12 11.68
C THR A 168 1.14 -3.78 10.33
N ILE A 169 0.90 -3.03 9.26
CA ILE A 169 1.15 -3.44 7.86
C ILE A 169 2.00 -2.36 7.19
N ALA A 170 3.15 -2.74 6.66
CA ALA A 170 3.95 -1.85 5.83
C ALA A 170 3.61 -2.07 4.35
N VAL A 171 3.10 -1.04 3.68
CA VAL A 171 2.95 -1.03 2.22
C VAL A 171 4.14 -0.27 1.66
N ILE A 172 5.02 -0.94 0.92
CA ILE A 172 6.29 -0.36 0.47
C ILE A 172 6.29 0.01 -1.01
N GLY A 173 7.04 1.04 -1.38
CA GLY A 173 7.19 1.54 -2.75
C GLY A 173 8.41 0.99 -3.48
N THR A 174 8.94 -0.14 -3.02
CA THR A 174 10.04 -0.92 -3.60
C THR A 174 9.63 -2.39 -3.68
N PRO A 175 10.27 -3.24 -4.48
CA PRO A 175 10.09 -4.68 -4.34
C PRO A 175 10.38 -5.14 -2.90
N ILE A 176 9.78 -6.26 -2.50
CA ILE A 176 10.00 -6.83 -1.15
C ILE A 176 11.46 -7.22 -0.88
N SER A 177 12.26 -7.36 -1.93
CA SER A 177 13.70 -7.62 -1.88
C SER A 177 14.56 -6.39 -1.60
N GLU A 178 13.96 -5.19 -1.61
CA GLU A 178 14.67 -3.94 -1.44
C GLU A 178 14.26 -3.24 -0.13
N VAL A 179 15.21 -2.46 0.40
CA VAL A 179 14.97 -1.68 1.62
C VAL A 179 15.11 -0.19 1.32
N TYR A 180 14.05 0.56 1.58
CA TYR A 180 14.06 2.01 1.46
C TYR A 180 13.07 2.67 2.46
N PRO A 181 13.54 3.64 3.25
CA PRO A 181 14.94 4.08 3.40
C PRO A 181 15.80 3.03 4.13
N LYS A 182 17.12 3.10 3.95
CA LYS A 182 18.07 2.11 4.53
C LYS A 182 18.06 2.10 6.05
N GLU A 183 17.77 3.24 6.67
CA GLU A 183 17.66 3.42 8.12
C GLU A 183 16.55 2.56 8.72
N ASN A 184 15.50 2.25 7.94
CA ASN A 184 14.38 1.42 8.36
C ASN A 184 14.57 -0.09 8.07
N ALA A 185 15.79 -0.53 7.70
CA ALA A 185 16.05 -1.93 7.37
C ALA A 185 15.70 -2.90 8.51
N SER A 186 16.03 -2.53 9.75
CA SER A 186 15.70 -3.32 10.94
C SER A 186 14.19 -3.41 11.16
N LEU A 187 13.51 -2.28 11.05
CA LEU A 187 12.06 -2.18 11.20
C LEU A 187 11.33 -2.98 10.09
N GLN A 188 11.78 -2.86 8.83
CA GLN A 188 11.20 -3.64 7.73
C GLN A 188 11.34 -5.14 7.96
N ARG A 189 12.51 -5.63 8.41
CA ARG A 189 12.71 -7.05 8.75
C ARG A 189 11.82 -7.50 9.90
N GLN A 190 11.68 -6.67 10.95
CA GLN A 190 10.78 -6.97 12.06
C GLN A 190 9.33 -7.09 11.61
N ILE A 191 8.85 -6.14 10.80
CA ILE A 191 7.49 -6.18 10.27
C ILE A 191 7.30 -7.39 9.35
N ALA A 192 8.27 -7.71 8.50
CA ALA A 192 8.22 -8.88 7.63
C ALA A 192 8.19 -10.22 8.38
N SER A 193 8.79 -10.30 9.57
CA SER A 193 8.84 -11.53 10.37
C SER A 193 7.68 -11.70 11.34
N GLN A 194 7.09 -10.61 11.84
CA GLN A 194 6.09 -10.65 12.91
C GLN A 194 4.71 -10.11 12.48
N TYR A 195 4.67 -9.36 11.39
CA TYR A 195 3.47 -8.70 10.87
C TYR A 195 3.34 -8.90 9.37
N LEU A 196 3.15 -7.83 8.59
CA LEU A 196 2.96 -7.92 7.15
C LEU A 196 3.66 -6.77 6.40
N VAL A 197 4.46 -7.12 5.41
CA VAL A 197 4.99 -6.21 4.39
C VAL A 197 4.33 -6.54 3.05
N VAL A 198 3.79 -5.52 2.37
CA VAL A 198 3.12 -5.66 1.06
C VAL A 198 3.80 -4.75 0.05
N SER A 199 3.97 -5.24 -1.16
CA SER A 199 4.46 -4.47 -2.30
C SER A 199 3.71 -4.81 -3.58
N GLN A 200 3.37 -3.80 -4.36
CA GLN A 200 2.85 -3.89 -5.73
C GLN A 200 3.93 -3.77 -6.79
N VAL A 201 5.18 -3.51 -6.37
CA VAL A 201 6.25 -3.11 -7.29
C VAL A 201 6.79 -4.33 -8.02
N PRO A 202 6.74 -4.35 -9.38
CA PRO A 202 7.27 -5.44 -10.17
C PRO A 202 8.80 -5.50 -10.02
N VAL A 203 9.29 -6.70 -9.78
CA VAL A 203 10.68 -6.97 -9.40
C VAL A 203 11.64 -6.70 -10.56
N LEU A 204 11.34 -7.29 -11.71
CA LEU A 204 12.23 -7.22 -12.88
C LEU A 204 12.22 -5.82 -13.49
N ARG A 205 11.06 -5.16 -13.54
CA ARG A 205 10.97 -3.76 -13.97
C ARG A 205 11.80 -2.86 -13.09
N TYR A 206 11.67 -3.00 -11.77
CA TYR A 206 12.44 -2.20 -10.80
C TYR A 206 13.94 -2.43 -10.91
N LYS A 207 14.37 -3.68 -11.11
CA LYS A 207 15.77 -4.07 -11.31
C LYS A 207 16.36 -3.45 -12.58
N ASN A 208 15.60 -3.41 -13.67
CA ASN A 208 16.08 -3.07 -15.01
C ASN A 208 15.95 -1.58 -15.38
N GLN A 209 15.22 -0.78 -14.59
CA GLN A 209 15.08 0.65 -14.85
C GLN A 209 15.93 1.52 -13.91
N THR A 210 16.03 2.83 -14.23
CA THR A 210 16.85 3.74 -13.44
C THR A 210 16.16 4.17 -12.14
N PRO A 211 16.90 4.63 -11.11
CA PRO A 211 16.33 5.15 -9.86
C PRO A 211 15.32 6.29 -10.06
N LYS A 212 15.46 7.07 -11.13
CA LYS A 212 14.50 8.14 -11.46
C LYS A 212 13.10 7.56 -11.72
N TRP A 213 13.02 6.50 -12.51
CA TRP A 213 11.76 5.82 -12.83
C TRP A 213 11.22 5.01 -11.64
N ASN A 214 12.12 4.42 -10.84
CA ASN A 214 11.72 3.71 -9.63
C ASN A 214 10.97 4.60 -8.63
N ARG A 215 11.26 5.90 -8.60
CA ARG A 215 10.54 6.85 -7.73
C ARG A 215 9.05 6.98 -8.05
N LEU A 216 8.62 6.63 -9.26
CA LEU A 216 7.21 6.67 -9.64
C LEU A 216 6.36 5.61 -8.94
N PHE A 217 6.97 4.56 -8.38
CA PHE A 217 6.23 3.58 -7.58
C PHE A 217 5.79 4.09 -6.21
N PHE A 218 6.41 5.15 -5.66
CA PHE A 218 5.97 5.70 -4.37
C PHE A 218 4.57 6.36 -4.41
N PRO A 219 4.24 7.20 -5.39
CA PRO A 219 2.86 7.67 -5.58
C PRO A 219 1.85 6.54 -5.79
N GLU A 220 2.18 5.54 -6.59
CA GLU A 220 1.32 4.39 -6.85
C GLU A 220 1.10 3.56 -5.57
N ARG A 221 2.16 3.33 -4.77
CA ARG A 221 2.07 2.70 -3.47
C ARG A 221 1.09 3.42 -2.53
N ASN A 222 1.08 4.75 -2.54
CA ASN A 222 0.16 5.53 -1.72
C ASN A 222 -1.30 5.27 -2.10
N LYS A 223 -1.61 5.12 -3.40
CA LYS A 223 -2.94 4.73 -3.87
C LYS A 223 -3.33 3.33 -3.38
N THR A 224 -2.42 2.36 -3.46
CA THR A 224 -2.62 0.99 -2.96
C THR A 224 -2.83 0.96 -1.46
N MET A 225 -2.05 1.72 -0.70
CA MET A 225 -2.20 1.82 0.75
C MET A 225 -3.57 2.41 1.13
N SER A 226 -4.02 3.45 0.42
CA SER A 226 -5.36 4.00 0.59
C SER A 226 -6.45 2.97 0.26
N ALA A 227 -6.31 2.24 -0.85
CA ALA A 227 -7.28 1.23 -1.26
C ALA A 227 -7.39 0.07 -0.25
N LEU A 228 -6.27 -0.34 0.35
CA LEU A 228 -6.22 -1.43 1.33
C LEU A 228 -6.89 -1.07 2.67
N THR A 229 -7.09 0.21 2.97
CA THR A 229 -7.55 0.71 4.27
C THR A 229 -8.97 1.28 4.23
N GLU A 230 -9.61 1.42 5.38
CA GLU A 230 -10.92 2.06 5.53
C GLU A 230 -10.81 3.57 5.53
N ALA A 231 -9.68 4.06 6.06
CA ALA A 231 -9.41 5.48 6.16
C ALA A 231 -7.93 5.79 6.06
N THR A 232 -7.64 7.04 5.68
CA THR A 232 -6.32 7.65 5.79
C THR A 232 -6.36 8.76 6.83
N ILE A 233 -5.39 8.77 7.75
CA ILE A 233 -5.23 9.78 8.79
C ILE A 233 -3.92 10.53 8.53
N ILE A 234 -4.01 11.84 8.24
CA ILE A 234 -2.85 12.70 8.04
C ILE A 234 -2.50 13.39 9.36
N VAL A 235 -1.32 13.06 9.89
CA VAL A 235 -0.82 13.63 11.15
C VAL A 235 -0.21 15.00 10.95
N GLU A 236 0.72 15.12 10.01
CA GLU A 236 1.42 16.36 9.68
C GLU A 236 1.90 16.29 8.23
N ALA A 237 1.65 17.32 7.43
CA ALA A 237 2.11 17.39 6.06
C ALA A 237 2.38 18.83 5.62
N SER A 238 3.44 19.03 4.82
CA SER A 238 3.73 20.31 4.17
C SER A 238 2.86 20.54 2.94
N GLU A 239 2.86 21.76 2.41
CA GLU A 239 2.08 22.15 1.22
C GLU A 239 2.38 21.29 -0.03
N THR A 240 3.60 20.79 -0.15
CA THR A 240 4.06 19.97 -1.30
C THR A 240 4.29 18.51 -0.94
N SER A 241 3.72 18.04 0.16
CA SER A 241 3.93 16.67 0.63
C SER A 241 3.35 15.64 -0.33
N GLY A 242 4.11 14.55 -0.57
CA GLY A 242 3.61 13.36 -1.27
C GLY A 242 2.43 12.68 -0.56
N THR A 243 2.18 12.99 0.71
CA THR A 243 1.01 12.57 1.49
C THR A 243 -0.30 13.05 0.85
N LEU A 244 -0.28 14.20 0.14
CA LEU A 244 -1.47 14.73 -0.53
C LEU A 244 -1.93 13.87 -1.72
N ILE A 245 -1.03 13.08 -2.30
CA ILE A 245 -1.40 12.07 -3.33
C ILE A 245 -2.29 11.01 -2.69
N GLN A 246 -1.96 10.56 -1.48
CA GLN A 246 -2.78 9.60 -0.75
C GLN A 246 -4.09 10.22 -0.26
N ALA A 247 -4.07 11.49 0.19
CA ALA A 247 -5.28 12.22 0.54
C ALA A 247 -6.28 12.25 -0.63
N LYS A 248 -5.80 12.58 -1.83
CA LYS A 248 -6.61 12.55 -3.03
C LYS A 248 -7.12 11.15 -3.35
N ALA A 249 -6.23 10.14 -3.30
CA ALA A 249 -6.59 8.76 -3.56
C ALA A 249 -7.66 8.23 -2.59
N ALA A 250 -7.59 8.62 -1.29
CA ALA A 250 -8.59 8.24 -0.31
C ALA A 250 -9.98 8.73 -0.70
N LEU A 251 -10.11 10.00 -1.08
CA LEU A 251 -11.39 10.57 -1.52
C LEU A 251 -11.88 9.96 -2.84
N ASP A 252 -10.99 9.83 -3.83
CA ASP A 252 -11.31 9.24 -5.14
C ASP A 252 -11.80 7.78 -5.03
N GLN A 253 -11.34 7.05 -4.00
CA GLN A 253 -11.69 5.66 -3.71
C GLN A 253 -12.85 5.53 -2.70
N GLY A 254 -13.47 6.64 -2.30
CA GLY A 254 -14.55 6.63 -1.30
C GLY A 254 -14.11 6.21 0.09
N ARG A 255 -12.82 6.36 0.44
CA ARG A 255 -12.29 6.09 1.78
C ARG A 255 -12.41 7.36 2.64
N LYS A 256 -12.57 7.19 3.94
CA LYS A 256 -12.56 8.34 4.86
C LYS A 256 -11.16 8.97 4.86
N LEU A 257 -11.13 10.30 4.88
CA LEU A 257 -9.90 11.07 5.03
C LEU A 257 -10.00 11.91 6.30
N PHE A 258 -9.11 11.66 7.23
CA PHE A 258 -8.99 12.38 8.48
C PHE A 258 -7.75 13.28 8.46
N ILE A 259 -7.89 14.50 8.92
CA ILE A 259 -6.81 15.49 9.00
C ILE A 259 -6.75 16.02 10.43
N LEU A 260 -5.62 15.82 11.13
CA LEU A 260 -5.48 16.31 12.49
C LEU A 260 -5.55 17.83 12.53
N GLU A 261 -6.19 18.37 13.59
CA GLU A 261 -6.43 19.77 13.88
C GLU A 261 -5.19 20.66 13.69
N SER A 262 -4.02 20.15 14.07
CA SER A 262 -2.75 20.90 13.95
C SER A 262 -2.38 21.32 12.53
N ASN A 263 -2.89 20.65 11.51
CA ASN A 263 -2.69 21.06 10.12
C ASN A 263 -3.54 22.29 9.78
N PHE A 264 -4.73 22.41 10.35
CA PHE A 264 -5.61 23.59 10.14
C PHE A 264 -5.10 24.83 10.87
N SER A 265 -4.41 24.65 11.99
CA SER A 265 -3.81 25.74 12.75
C SER A 265 -2.50 26.26 12.15
N ASN A 266 -1.94 25.56 11.16
CA ASN A 266 -0.71 25.96 10.48
C ASN A 266 -1.02 26.91 9.33
N THR A 267 -0.73 28.20 9.52
CA THR A 267 -0.99 29.27 8.53
C THR A 267 -0.08 29.21 7.28
N ALA A 268 0.97 28.38 7.30
CA ALA A 268 1.88 28.22 6.17
C ALA A 268 1.38 27.24 5.10
N ILE A 269 0.23 26.58 5.35
CA ILE A 269 -0.35 25.60 4.43
C ILE A 269 -1.84 25.89 4.17
N THR A 270 -2.30 25.57 2.98
CA THR A 270 -3.67 25.84 2.52
C THR A 270 -4.48 24.58 2.22
N TRP A 271 -3.79 23.48 2.02
CA TRP A 271 -4.40 22.21 1.61
C TRP A 271 -5.45 21.66 2.62
N PRO A 272 -5.35 21.83 3.97
CA PRO A 272 -6.34 21.24 4.88
C PRO A 272 -7.75 21.75 4.60
N ALA A 273 -7.92 23.07 4.48
CA ALA A 273 -9.22 23.67 4.17
C ALA A 273 -9.77 23.26 2.80
N LYS A 274 -8.88 23.04 1.81
CA LYS A 274 -9.26 22.51 0.51
C LYS A 274 -9.83 21.10 0.62
N TYR A 275 -9.14 20.20 1.33
CA TYR A 275 -9.57 18.81 1.48
C TYR A 275 -10.80 18.68 2.38
N GLU A 276 -10.97 19.55 3.39
CA GLU A 276 -12.19 19.61 4.20
C GLU A 276 -13.43 19.90 3.33
N LYS A 277 -13.33 20.86 2.39
CA LYS A 277 -14.38 21.13 1.40
C LYS A 277 -14.67 19.94 0.46
N LEU A 278 -13.71 19.05 0.26
CA LEU A 278 -13.84 17.83 -0.54
C LEU A 278 -14.33 16.63 0.27
N GLY A 279 -14.63 16.81 1.56
CA GLY A 279 -15.19 15.77 2.42
C GLY A 279 -14.19 15.16 3.42
N ALA A 280 -12.99 15.75 3.57
CA ALA A 280 -12.10 15.33 4.64
C ALA A 280 -12.65 15.75 6.01
N ILE A 281 -12.43 14.91 7.01
CA ILE A 281 -12.92 15.09 8.38
C ILE A 281 -11.79 15.70 9.22
N ARG A 282 -12.06 16.85 9.82
CA ARG A 282 -11.16 17.50 10.75
C ARG A 282 -11.22 16.81 12.10
N VAL A 283 -10.05 16.38 12.61
CA VAL A 283 -9.94 15.63 13.86
C VAL A 283 -9.39 16.52 14.96
N ARG A 284 -10.22 16.83 15.95
CA ARG A 284 -9.87 17.55 17.17
C ARG A 284 -9.55 16.60 18.31
N GLU A 285 -10.31 15.53 18.40
CA GLU A 285 -10.19 14.47 19.40
C GLU A 285 -10.32 13.09 18.74
N PHE A 286 -9.90 12.03 19.43
CA PHE A 286 -9.92 10.69 18.88
C PHE A 286 -11.32 10.19 18.54
N ASP A 287 -12.32 10.61 19.31
CA ASP A 287 -13.74 10.28 19.09
C ASP A 287 -14.27 10.75 17.72
N ASP A 288 -13.65 11.79 17.12
CA ASP A 288 -13.99 12.19 15.76
C ASP A 288 -13.69 11.09 14.73
N ILE A 289 -12.66 10.28 15.00
CA ILE A 289 -12.31 9.12 14.17
C ILE A 289 -13.31 7.99 14.42
N LEU A 290 -13.57 7.65 15.66
CA LEU A 290 -14.47 6.54 16.03
C LEU A 290 -15.87 6.75 15.46
N ARG A 291 -16.49 7.90 15.72
CA ARG A 291 -17.85 8.23 15.22
C ARG A 291 -18.02 8.14 13.71
N ASN A 292 -16.93 8.21 12.97
CA ASN A 292 -16.96 8.15 11.50
C ASN A 292 -16.52 6.80 10.93
N LEU A 293 -16.04 5.87 11.76
CA LEU A 293 -15.64 4.52 11.35
C LEU A 293 -16.54 3.41 11.93
N GLU A 294 -17.44 3.77 12.82
CA GLU A 294 -18.55 2.93 13.28
C GLU A 294 -19.71 3.01 12.28
#